data_f4d5ac34f9dd561ee7563ba07306945d
#
_entry.id   f4d5ac34f9dd561ee7563ba07306945d
#
_cell.length_a   1.000
_cell.length_b   1.000
_cell.length_c   1.000
_cell.angle_alpha   90.00
_cell.angle_beta   90.00
_cell.angle_gamma   90.00
#
_symmetry.space_group_name_H-M   'P 1'
#
loop_
_entity.id
_entity.type
_entity.pdbx_description
1 polymer ?
#
loop_
_entity_poly.entity_id
_entity_poly.type
_entity_poly.pdbx_seq_one_letter_code
_entity_poly.pdbx_strand_id
1 'polypeptide(L)'
;MKENQSKLATYSIGLLTVILILVGCSTIDCSLNNRVICKYKLAGEIKTLNSKMTIIANLHNGNDSVIINQAEKTDSFELPMSYSMPIDTFYIDINGTTTNLRDTIAVTKTDMPHFESVDCSPAIFHKITAINYTQHAIDSIVIKQPNVTNNVTKSNFFIYFKSADF
;
A
#
# COMPACT_ATOMS: atom_id res chain seq x y z
N MET A 1 -42.17 -25.40 -51.16
CA MET A 1 -40.84 -24.76 -51.02
C MET A 1 -40.82 -23.57 -50.00
N LYS A 2 -41.91 -22.81 -49.86
CA LYS A 2 -41.97 -21.66 -48.91
C LYS A 2 -41.99 -22.05 -47.42
N GLU A 3 -42.58 -23.19 -47.07
CA GLU A 3 -42.73 -23.62 -45.66
C GLU A 3 -41.40 -24.04 -45.00
N ASN A 4 -40.50 -24.65 -45.78
CA ASN A 4 -39.18 -25.03 -45.24
C ASN A 4 -38.26 -23.83 -45.02
N GLN A 5 -38.43 -22.76 -45.78
CA GLN A 5 -37.62 -21.55 -45.58
C GLN A 5 -38.01 -20.78 -44.32
N SER A 6 -39.31 -20.76 -43.96
CA SER A 6 -39.76 -20.12 -42.71
C SER A 6 -39.27 -20.86 -41.46
N LYS A 7 -39.28 -22.19 -41.47
CA LYS A 7 -38.78 -23.00 -40.36
C LYS A 7 -37.25 -22.83 -40.17
N LEU A 8 -36.51 -22.77 -41.27
CA LEU A 8 -35.06 -22.55 -41.23
C LEU A 8 -34.71 -21.17 -40.66
N ALA A 9 -35.46 -20.13 -41.00
CA ALA A 9 -35.28 -18.78 -40.47
C ALA A 9 -35.59 -18.73 -38.95
N THR A 10 -36.62 -19.45 -38.49
CA THR A 10 -36.98 -19.50 -37.06
C THR A 10 -35.91 -20.19 -36.24
N TYR A 11 -35.35 -21.31 -36.73
CA TYR A 11 -34.22 -21.99 -36.06
C TYR A 11 -32.95 -21.16 -36.07
N SER A 12 -32.66 -20.43 -37.11
CA SER A 12 -31.50 -19.53 -37.21
C SER A 12 -31.60 -18.37 -36.19
N ILE A 13 -32.78 -17.76 -36.05
CA ILE A 13 -33.02 -16.68 -35.08
C ILE A 13 -32.94 -17.23 -33.63
N GLY A 14 -33.49 -18.41 -33.39
CA GLY A 14 -33.39 -19.07 -32.09
C GLY A 14 -31.95 -19.41 -31.67
N LEU A 15 -31.14 -19.88 -32.62
CA LEU A 15 -29.73 -20.17 -32.38
C LEU A 15 -28.92 -18.89 -32.12
N LEU A 16 -29.21 -17.81 -32.84
CA LEU A 16 -28.55 -16.53 -32.66
C LEU A 16 -28.86 -15.90 -31.32
N THR A 17 -30.12 -16.02 -30.81
CA THR A 17 -30.49 -15.53 -29.49
C THR A 17 -29.82 -16.34 -28.36
N VAL A 18 -29.68 -17.64 -28.51
CA VAL A 18 -28.96 -18.48 -27.51
C VAL A 18 -27.48 -18.14 -27.48
N ILE A 19 -26.85 -17.85 -28.62
CA ILE A 19 -25.44 -17.44 -28.66
C ILE A 19 -25.22 -16.05 -28.01
N LEU A 20 -26.16 -15.12 -28.19
CA LEU A 20 -26.05 -13.79 -27.53
C LEU A 20 -26.16 -13.83 -26.02
N ILE A 21 -26.87 -14.82 -25.47
CA ILE A 21 -27.01 -14.96 -24.00
C ILE A 21 -25.71 -15.54 -23.34
N LEU A 22 -24.89 -16.23 -24.10
CA LEU A 22 -23.65 -16.86 -23.62
C LEU A 22 -22.44 -15.90 -23.60
N VAL A 23 -22.55 -14.70 -24.14
CA VAL A 23 -21.44 -13.71 -24.18
C VAL A 23 -21.49 -12.73 -23.00
N GLY A 24 -22.18 -13.06 -21.93
CA GLY A 24 -22.13 -12.35 -20.66
C GLY A 24 -20.82 -12.63 -19.92
N CYS A 25 -19.68 -12.26 -20.49
CA CYS A 25 -18.45 -12.12 -19.71
C CYS A 25 -18.62 -10.92 -18.80
N SER A 26 -18.94 -11.16 -17.52
CA SER A 26 -18.73 -10.15 -16.49
C SER A 26 -17.22 -9.99 -16.34
N THR A 27 -16.63 -8.96 -16.93
CA THR A 27 -15.29 -8.52 -16.57
C THR A 27 -15.39 -7.96 -15.15
N ILE A 28 -15.09 -8.77 -14.17
CA ILE A 28 -14.87 -8.29 -12.80
C ILE A 28 -13.53 -7.58 -12.87
N ASP A 29 -13.55 -6.25 -12.87
CA ASP A 29 -12.36 -5.44 -12.67
C ASP A 29 -11.90 -5.64 -11.24
N CYS A 30 -10.98 -6.59 -11.02
CA CYS A 30 -10.24 -6.64 -9.78
C CYS A 30 -9.47 -5.34 -9.64
N SER A 31 -9.60 -4.64 -8.52
CA SER A 31 -8.86 -3.40 -8.32
C SER A 31 -7.37 -3.69 -8.47
N LEU A 32 -6.73 -3.04 -9.44
CA LEU A 32 -5.29 -3.20 -9.75
C LEU A 32 -4.39 -2.78 -8.57
N ASN A 33 -4.96 -2.18 -7.53
CA ASN A 33 -4.28 -1.71 -6.34
C ASN A 33 -4.41 -2.67 -5.15
N ASN A 34 -3.99 -3.92 -5.32
CA ASN A 34 -3.84 -4.86 -4.20
C ASN A 34 -2.63 -4.52 -3.29
N ARG A 35 -1.94 -3.41 -3.55
CA ARG A 35 -0.85 -2.95 -2.69
C ARG A 35 -1.41 -2.21 -1.50
N VAL A 36 -1.30 -2.84 -0.35
CA VAL A 36 -1.59 -2.21 0.94
C VAL A 36 -0.35 -1.49 1.41
N ILE A 37 -0.43 -0.17 1.50
CA ILE A 37 0.71 0.72 1.77
C ILE A 37 0.40 1.57 2.98
N CYS A 38 1.36 1.67 3.90
CA CYS A 38 1.29 2.53 5.06
C CYS A 38 1.87 3.90 4.75
N LYS A 39 1.08 4.95 4.92
CA LYS A 39 1.46 6.32 4.59
C LYS A 39 1.87 7.11 5.83
N TYR A 40 3.06 7.70 5.76
CA TYR A 40 3.62 8.62 6.73
C TYR A 40 3.58 10.03 6.16
N LYS A 41 3.14 11.01 6.95
CA LYS A 41 3.15 12.42 6.58
C LYS A 41 3.90 13.22 7.63
N LEU A 42 4.80 14.09 7.18
CA LEU A 42 5.47 15.02 8.08
C LEU A 42 4.47 16.03 8.63
N ALA A 43 4.58 16.31 9.92
CA ALA A 43 3.65 17.18 10.63
C ALA A 43 4.39 18.07 11.64
N GLY A 44 3.68 19.06 12.20
CA GLY A 44 4.25 20.05 13.10
C GLY A 44 4.84 21.24 12.37
N GLU A 45 5.92 21.76 12.89
CA GLU A 45 6.63 22.91 12.30
C GLU A 45 7.39 22.49 11.02
N ILE A 46 7.99 21.30 11.05
CA ILE A 46 8.75 20.75 9.94
C ILE A 46 7.82 19.90 9.06
N LYS A 47 7.38 20.48 7.96
CA LYS A 47 6.49 19.81 6.99
C LYS A 47 7.23 19.22 5.80
N THR A 48 8.50 19.55 5.65
CA THR A 48 9.37 19.07 4.58
C THR A 48 10.76 18.86 5.16
N LEU A 49 11.31 17.65 4.95
CA LEU A 49 12.68 17.29 5.30
C LEU A 49 13.57 17.61 4.10
N ASN A 50 14.53 18.52 4.26
CA ASN A 50 15.45 18.92 3.19
C ASN A 50 16.63 17.96 3.04
N SER A 51 17.06 17.37 4.15
CA SER A 51 18.16 16.39 4.17
C SER A 51 17.81 15.09 3.42
N LYS A 52 18.81 14.43 2.90
CA LYS A 52 18.64 13.15 2.20
C LYS A 52 18.16 12.07 3.15
N MET A 53 17.05 11.43 2.81
CA MET A 53 16.46 10.35 3.58
C MET A 53 16.56 9.03 2.82
N THR A 54 17.10 8.01 3.49
CA THR A 54 17.09 6.62 3.01
C THR A 54 16.31 5.76 3.98
N ILE A 55 15.38 4.93 3.48
CA ILE A 55 14.62 4.01 4.30
C ILE A 55 14.91 2.58 3.88
N ILE A 56 15.24 1.76 4.85
CA ILE A 56 15.64 0.36 4.69
C ILE A 56 14.67 -0.51 5.48
N ALA A 57 14.05 -1.50 4.85
CA ALA A 57 13.26 -2.51 5.52
C ALA A 57 14.15 -3.62 6.05
N ASN A 58 13.99 -3.97 7.33
CA ASN A 58 14.63 -5.13 7.93
C ASN A 58 13.80 -6.38 7.59
N LEU A 59 14.35 -7.25 6.75
CA LEU A 59 13.68 -8.49 6.33
C LEU A 59 13.94 -9.67 7.28
N HIS A 60 14.65 -9.46 8.39
CA HIS A 60 14.98 -10.48 9.40
C HIS A 60 15.70 -11.74 8.86
N ASN A 61 16.19 -11.69 7.63
CA ASN A 61 16.91 -12.79 6.97
C ASN A 61 18.38 -12.43 6.63
N GLY A 62 18.86 -11.29 7.13
CA GLY A 62 20.17 -10.73 6.87
C GLY A 62 20.32 -9.97 5.54
N ASN A 63 19.25 -9.87 4.76
CA ASN A 63 19.22 -9.16 3.47
C ASN A 63 18.25 -7.99 3.55
N ASP A 64 18.64 -6.92 4.23
CA ASP A 64 17.83 -5.71 4.33
C ASP A 64 17.62 -5.08 2.95
N SER A 65 16.43 -4.51 2.73
CA SER A 65 16.03 -3.95 1.44
C SER A 65 15.88 -2.44 1.52
N VAL A 66 16.56 -1.71 0.63
CA VAL A 66 16.38 -0.26 0.49
C VAL A 66 15.04 -0.01 -0.23
N ILE A 67 14.11 0.62 0.49
CA ILE A 67 12.78 0.97 -0.03
C ILE A 67 12.79 2.38 -0.64
N ILE A 68 13.44 3.33 0.04
CA ILE A 68 13.60 4.70 -0.41
C ILE A 68 15.09 5.02 -0.36
N ASN A 69 15.63 5.57 -1.43
CA ASN A 69 17.06 5.88 -1.53
C ASN A 69 17.27 7.37 -1.74
N GLN A 70 17.91 8.03 -0.78
CA GLN A 70 18.35 9.43 -0.83
C GLN A 70 17.25 10.42 -1.31
N ALA A 71 16.01 10.24 -0.84
CA ALA A 71 14.93 11.18 -1.13
C ALA A 71 15.21 12.54 -0.46
N GLU A 72 15.02 13.62 -1.20
CA GLU A 72 15.18 15.01 -0.74
C GLU A 72 13.82 15.72 -0.79
N LYS A 73 13.68 16.77 -0.01
CA LYS A 73 12.47 17.63 0.06
C LYS A 73 11.21 16.78 0.29
N THR A 74 11.33 15.82 1.20
CA THR A 74 10.27 14.86 1.50
C THR A 74 9.25 15.45 2.46
N ASP A 75 7.98 15.46 2.09
CA ASP A 75 6.84 15.85 2.94
C ASP A 75 6.01 14.67 3.41
N SER A 76 6.10 13.57 2.70
CA SER A 76 5.41 12.30 2.97
C SER A 76 6.13 11.14 2.30
N PHE A 77 5.95 9.95 2.84
CA PHE A 77 6.47 8.72 2.24
C PHE A 77 5.56 7.54 2.54
N GLU A 78 5.73 6.49 1.76
CA GLU A 78 4.91 5.30 1.81
C GLU A 78 5.80 4.06 1.97
N LEU A 79 5.41 3.19 2.91
CA LEU A 79 6.13 1.96 3.19
C LEU A 79 5.22 0.75 3.01
N PRO A 80 5.70 -0.33 2.36
CA PRO A 80 4.97 -1.58 2.28
C PRO A 80 4.87 -2.22 3.66
N MET A 81 3.82 -3.00 3.88
CA MET A 81 3.67 -3.79 5.09
C MET A 81 3.77 -5.29 4.74
N SER A 82 4.47 -6.04 5.57
CA SER A 82 4.62 -7.49 5.44
C SER A 82 3.32 -8.18 5.84
N TYR A 83 2.93 -9.21 5.12
CA TYR A 83 1.84 -10.12 5.51
C TYR A 83 2.33 -11.35 6.26
N SER A 84 3.64 -11.55 6.40
CA SER A 84 4.25 -12.72 7.05
C SER A 84 4.79 -12.42 8.44
N MET A 85 4.92 -11.13 8.81
CA MET A 85 5.53 -10.70 10.06
C MET A 85 4.55 -9.83 10.87
N PRO A 86 4.41 -10.07 12.19
CA PRO A 86 3.55 -9.25 13.06
C PRO A 86 4.13 -7.87 13.35
N ILE A 87 5.43 -7.68 13.11
CA ILE A 87 6.15 -6.42 13.33
C ILE A 87 6.96 -6.12 12.08
N ASP A 88 6.73 -4.95 11.48
CA ASP A 88 7.55 -4.40 10.41
C ASP A 88 8.57 -3.44 11.00
N THR A 89 9.85 -3.64 10.69
CA THR A 89 10.95 -2.82 11.19
C THR A 89 11.64 -2.10 10.04
N PHE A 90 11.77 -0.78 10.18
CA PHE A 90 12.41 0.08 9.20
C PHE A 90 13.53 0.90 9.85
N TYR A 91 14.66 1.03 9.16
CA TYR A 91 15.71 1.97 9.51
C TYR A 91 15.56 3.22 8.64
N ILE A 92 15.59 4.38 9.27
CA ILE A 92 15.53 5.69 8.59
C ILE A 92 16.87 6.37 8.79
N ASP A 93 17.61 6.49 7.71
CA ASP A 93 18.89 7.20 7.65
C ASP A 93 18.65 8.62 7.13
N ILE A 94 18.99 9.60 7.91
CA ILE A 94 18.98 11.01 7.54
C ILE A 94 20.42 11.47 7.36
N ASN A 95 20.79 11.79 6.13
CA ASN A 95 22.13 12.24 5.78
C ASN A 95 22.10 13.76 5.60
N GLY A 96 22.55 14.45 6.62
CA GLY A 96 22.73 15.89 6.60
C GLY A 96 24.10 16.31 6.09
N THR A 97 24.39 17.58 6.14
CA THR A 97 25.67 18.16 5.73
C THR A 97 26.78 17.86 6.73
N THR A 98 26.46 17.74 8.00
CA THR A 98 27.42 17.57 9.11
C THR A 98 27.21 16.31 9.92
N THR A 99 26.00 15.73 9.90
CA THR A 99 25.62 14.59 10.72
C THR A 99 24.84 13.56 9.92
N ASN A 100 25.09 12.29 10.22
CA ASN A 100 24.26 11.19 9.73
C ASN A 100 23.57 10.56 10.93
N LEU A 101 22.24 10.56 10.92
CA LEU A 101 21.41 10.03 11.99
C LEU A 101 20.63 8.83 11.49
N ARG A 102 20.54 7.80 12.33
CA ARG A 102 19.71 6.63 12.07
C ARG A 102 18.67 6.48 13.17
N ASP A 103 17.42 6.40 12.75
CA ASP A 103 16.32 5.98 13.62
C ASP A 103 15.76 4.64 13.16
N THR A 104 15.19 3.92 14.13
CA THR A 104 14.48 2.66 13.89
C THR A 104 13.00 2.89 14.18
N ILE A 105 12.13 2.42 13.28
CA ILE A 105 10.68 2.39 13.47
C ILE A 105 10.25 0.93 13.45
N ALA A 106 9.53 0.48 14.49
CA ALA A 106 8.92 -0.84 14.57
C ALA A 106 7.40 -0.70 14.69
N VAL A 107 6.68 -1.17 13.68
CA VAL A 107 5.22 -1.10 13.60
C VAL A 107 4.64 -2.47 13.92
N THR A 108 3.91 -2.57 15.02
CA THR A 108 3.18 -3.79 15.40
C THR A 108 1.78 -3.73 14.79
N LYS A 109 1.36 -4.82 14.17
CA LYS A 109 0.09 -4.90 13.46
C LYS A 109 -0.55 -6.29 13.56
N THR A 110 -1.82 -6.34 13.21
CA THR A 110 -2.56 -7.58 12.94
C THR A 110 -3.02 -7.58 11.48
N ASP A 111 -2.94 -8.73 10.85
CA ASP A 111 -3.33 -8.90 9.46
C ASP A 111 -4.82 -9.24 9.35
N MET A 112 -5.48 -8.67 8.36
CA MET A 112 -6.90 -8.84 8.08
C MET A 112 -7.08 -9.19 6.60
N PRO A 113 -7.24 -10.47 6.25
CA PRO A 113 -7.53 -10.86 4.88
C PRO A 113 -8.81 -10.19 4.38
N HIS A 114 -8.74 -9.57 3.21
CA HIS A 114 -9.86 -8.89 2.57
C HIS A 114 -10.09 -9.48 1.18
N PHE A 115 -11.33 -9.88 0.92
CA PHE A 115 -11.77 -10.44 -0.35
C PHE A 115 -12.77 -9.49 -1.01
N GLU A 116 -12.47 -9.00 -2.18
CA GLU A 116 -13.40 -8.17 -2.97
C GLU A 116 -14.37 -9.06 -3.78
N SER A 117 -13.84 -10.14 -4.34
CA SER A 117 -14.60 -11.11 -5.16
C SER A 117 -13.90 -12.47 -5.12
N VAL A 118 -14.65 -13.53 -5.48
CA VAL A 118 -14.11 -14.89 -5.61
C VAL A 118 -13.07 -15.01 -6.75
N ASP A 119 -13.14 -14.12 -7.73
CA ASP A 119 -12.24 -14.11 -8.89
C ASP A 119 -11.00 -13.22 -8.70
N CYS A 120 -10.93 -12.47 -7.58
CA CYS A 120 -9.82 -11.57 -7.27
C CYS A 120 -8.90 -12.17 -6.24
N SER A 121 -7.60 -11.94 -6.41
CA SER A 121 -6.62 -12.29 -5.38
C SER A 121 -6.92 -11.53 -4.08
N PRO A 122 -6.88 -12.18 -2.91
CA PRO A 122 -7.11 -11.51 -1.64
C PRO A 122 -6.05 -10.45 -1.38
N ALA A 123 -6.48 -9.30 -0.87
CA ALA A 123 -5.59 -8.30 -0.29
C ALA A 123 -5.44 -8.56 1.20
N ILE A 124 -4.27 -8.29 1.76
CA ILE A 124 -4.06 -8.34 3.19
C ILE A 124 -4.07 -6.91 3.72
N PHE A 125 -5.15 -6.53 4.37
CA PHE A 125 -5.24 -5.29 5.14
C PHE A 125 -4.56 -5.46 6.49
N HIS A 126 -4.18 -4.36 7.13
CA HIS A 126 -3.52 -4.41 8.43
C HIS A 126 -4.20 -3.44 9.40
N LYS A 127 -4.20 -3.81 10.67
CA LYS A 127 -4.56 -2.92 11.76
C LYS A 127 -3.34 -2.68 12.62
N ILE A 128 -2.85 -1.44 12.63
CA ILE A 128 -1.75 -1.00 13.47
C ILE A 128 -2.21 -1.04 14.92
N THR A 129 -1.44 -1.71 15.77
CA THR A 129 -1.73 -1.84 17.21
C THR A 129 -0.76 -1.05 18.07
N ALA A 130 0.50 -0.91 17.62
CA ALA A 130 1.51 -0.12 18.31
C ALA A 130 2.59 0.37 17.34
N ILE A 131 3.32 1.38 17.77
CA ILE A 131 4.53 1.86 17.10
C ILE A 131 5.59 2.15 18.15
N ASN A 132 6.80 1.66 17.91
CA ASN A 132 7.99 1.98 18.70
C ASN A 132 9.02 2.61 17.77
N TYR A 133 9.78 3.55 18.27
CA TYR A 133 10.81 4.23 17.47
C TYR A 133 11.93 4.77 18.37
N THR A 134 13.12 4.94 17.80
CA THR A 134 14.21 5.67 18.41
C THR A 134 14.06 7.17 18.10
N GLN A 135 14.76 8.02 18.84
CA GLN A 135 14.59 9.47 18.80
C GLN A 135 15.93 10.18 18.57
N HIS A 136 16.62 9.89 17.48
CA HIS A 136 17.80 10.64 17.08
C HIS A 136 17.42 11.87 16.23
N ALA A 137 16.83 11.64 15.08
CA ALA A 137 16.26 12.67 14.20
C ALA A 137 14.75 12.83 14.41
N ILE A 138 14.05 11.73 14.71
CA ILE A 138 12.62 11.73 14.99
C ILE A 138 12.36 12.32 16.37
N ASP A 139 11.40 13.23 16.49
CA ASP A 139 10.85 13.69 17.74
C ASP A 139 9.74 12.76 18.22
N SER A 140 8.71 12.61 17.39
CA SER A 140 7.57 11.75 17.72
C SER A 140 6.86 11.19 16.49
N ILE A 141 6.12 10.08 16.68
CA ILE A 141 5.24 9.50 15.67
C ILE A 141 3.87 9.25 16.30
N VAL A 142 2.82 9.70 15.62
CA VAL A 142 1.44 9.58 16.09
C VAL A 142 0.64 8.74 15.10
N ILE A 143 -0.04 7.69 15.58
CA ILE A 143 -1.00 6.92 14.81
C ILE A 143 -2.25 7.77 14.59
N LYS A 144 -2.58 8.11 13.33
CA LYS A 144 -3.79 8.84 12.94
C LYS A 144 -4.86 7.93 12.40
N GLN A 145 -4.50 6.98 11.57
CA GLN A 145 -5.40 6.00 10.99
C GLN A 145 -4.81 4.60 11.22
N PRO A 146 -5.34 3.82 12.18
CA PRO A 146 -4.79 2.51 12.48
C PRO A 146 -5.07 1.46 11.40
N ASN A 147 -6.12 1.63 10.59
CA ASN A 147 -6.45 0.70 9.51
C ASN A 147 -5.67 1.07 8.26
N VAL A 148 -4.86 0.13 7.77
CA VAL A 148 -4.10 0.22 6.52
C VAL A 148 -4.81 -0.63 5.49
N THR A 149 -5.31 0.01 4.45
CA THR A 149 -6.09 -0.60 3.37
C THR A 149 -5.52 -0.18 2.02
N ASN A 150 -6.16 -0.55 0.93
CA ASN A 150 -5.85 -0.04 -0.41
C ASN A 150 -6.21 1.45 -0.59
N ASN A 151 -6.88 2.08 0.39
CA ASN A 151 -7.22 3.50 0.36
C ASN A 151 -6.09 4.36 0.94
N VAL A 152 -5.25 4.91 0.07
CA VAL A 152 -4.09 5.75 0.43
C VAL A 152 -4.41 7.24 0.57
N THR A 153 -5.68 7.64 0.60
CA THR A 153 -6.06 9.07 0.69
C THR A 153 -5.75 9.68 2.06
N LYS A 154 -5.72 8.87 3.11
CA LYS A 154 -5.44 9.29 4.48
C LYS A 154 -4.09 8.77 4.94
N SER A 155 -3.34 9.61 5.67
CA SER A 155 -2.09 9.18 6.28
C SER A 155 -2.35 8.34 7.53
N ASN A 156 -1.63 7.22 7.65
CA ASN A 156 -1.70 6.34 8.81
C ASN A 156 -0.92 6.92 9.98
N PHE A 157 0.23 7.54 9.69
CA PHE A 157 1.09 8.16 10.69
C PHE A 157 1.36 9.63 10.39
N PHE A 158 1.45 10.42 11.45
CA PHE A 158 2.11 11.71 11.43
C PHE A 158 3.45 11.57 12.13
N ILE A 159 4.52 11.95 11.42
CA ILE A 159 5.89 11.93 11.92
C ILE A 159 6.38 13.36 12.13
N TYR A 160 7.02 13.59 13.27
CA TYR A 160 7.58 14.87 13.67
C TYR A 160 9.09 14.72 13.75
N PHE A 161 9.82 15.57 13.06
CA PHE A 161 11.27 15.63 13.12
C PHE A 161 11.73 16.78 14.00
N LYS A 162 12.93 16.65 14.58
CA LYS A 162 13.57 17.65 15.43
C LYS A 162 14.13 18.82 14.65
N SER A 163 14.53 18.60 13.39
CA SER A 163 15.04 19.59 12.45
C SER A 163 14.62 19.25 11.02
N ALA A 164 14.61 20.23 10.14
CA ALA A 164 14.45 20.04 8.69
C ALA A 164 15.79 19.78 8.00
N ASP A 165 16.85 20.25 8.62
CA ASP A 165 18.24 20.23 8.14
C ASP A 165 19.11 19.64 9.27
N PHE A 166 19.78 18.55 9.00
CA PHE A 166 20.66 17.84 9.91
C PHE A 166 22.12 17.95 9.49
#